data_e861ff3acdde8ec191487931b02bc896
#
_entry.id   e861ff3acdde8ec191487931b02bc896
#
_cell.length_a   1.000
_cell.length_b   1.000
_cell.length_c   1.000
_cell.angle_alpha   90.00
_cell.angle_beta   90.00
_cell.angle_gamma   90.00
#
_symmetry.space_group_name_H-M   'P 1'
#
loop_
_entity.id
_entity.type
_entity.pdbx_description
1 polymer ?
#
loop_
_entity_poly.entity_id
_entity_poly.type
_entity_poly.pdbx_seq_one_letter_code
_entity_poly.pdbx_strand_id
1 'polypeptide(L)'
;MTQPTETEKAKIERACRRLVLHSAAANDRQDYAAFAELFSDDGVMRRPSGDPLRGREAIENAYASRPKDRITRHVCSNILIHVDSARTAHGTTYVALYSADASAEPDGHFGRPAAARVLVGEFEDRFELTEAGWRIAERSARFVMHT
;
A
#
# COMPACT_ATOMS: atom_id res chain seq x y z
N MET A 1 1.34 8.48 29.72
CA MET A 1 1.01 7.20 29.06
C MET A 1 2.19 6.25 29.16
N THR A 2 1.88 5.00 29.48
CA THR A 2 2.90 3.95 29.55
C THR A 2 3.33 3.55 28.14
N GLN A 3 4.61 3.37 27.93
CA GLN A 3 5.11 2.86 26.64
C GLN A 3 4.69 1.38 26.49
N PRO A 4 4.40 0.94 25.27
CA PRO A 4 4.05 -0.46 25.05
C PRO A 4 5.23 -1.39 25.39
N THR A 5 4.89 -2.57 25.92
CA THR A 5 5.86 -3.64 26.18
C THR A 5 6.41 -4.20 24.86
N GLU A 6 7.49 -4.99 24.93
CA GLU A 6 8.03 -5.63 23.73
C GLU A 6 7.01 -6.54 23.04
N THR A 7 6.19 -7.26 23.81
CA THR A 7 5.11 -8.08 23.26
C THR A 7 4.06 -7.23 22.56
N GLU A 8 3.68 -6.12 23.15
CA GLU A 8 2.72 -5.18 22.55
C GLU A 8 3.27 -4.56 21.28
N LYS A 9 4.55 -4.15 21.30
CA LYS A 9 5.23 -3.63 20.09
C LYS A 9 5.22 -4.64 18.96
N ALA A 10 5.52 -5.90 19.26
CA ALA A 10 5.52 -6.96 18.25
C ALA A 10 4.13 -7.14 17.61
N LYS A 11 3.05 -7.03 18.40
CA LYS A 11 1.68 -7.08 17.88
C LYS A 11 1.36 -5.89 17.00
N ILE A 12 1.79 -4.70 17.39
CA ILE A 12 1.60 -3.47 16.60
C ILE A 12 2.36 -3.57 15.28
N GLU A 13 3.62 -3.96 15.31
CA GLU A 13 4.45 -4.15 14.11
C GLU A 13 3.78 -5.12 13.15
N ARG A 14 3.26 -6.25 13.66
CA ARG A 14 2.57 -7.24 12.86
C ARG A 14 1.31 -6.66 12.22
N ALA A 15 0.50 -5.92 12.97
CA ALA A 15 -0.71 -5.28 12.46
C ALA A 15 -0.39 -4.30 11.32
N CYS A 16 0.64 -3.47 11.51
CA CYS A 16 1.05 -2.48 10.52
C CYS A 16 1.63 -3.15 9.25
N ARG A 17 2.46 -4.19 9.39
CA ARG A 17 2.96 -4.97 8.25
C ARG A 17 1.82 -5.58 7.45
N ARG A 18 0.79 -6.09 8.13
CA ARG A 18 -0.38 -6.64 7.46
C ARG A 18 -1.12 -5.59 6.64
N LEU A 19 -1.23 -4.36 7.14
CA LEU A 19 -1.84 -3.26 6.38
C LEU A 19 -1.07 -3.00 5.07
N VAL A 20 0.26 -2.99 5.13
CA VAL A 20 1.10 -2.81 3.93
C VAL A 20 0.84 -3.93 2.92
N LEU A 21 0.90 -5.18 3.35
CA LEU A 21 0.73 -6.34 2.47
C LEU A 21 -0.69 -6.42 1.90
N HIS A 22 -1.70 -6.18 2.72
CA HIS A 22 -3.09 -6.16 2.26
C HIS A 22 -3.35 -5.00 1.29
N SER A 23 -2.71 -3.85 1.47
CA SER A 23 -2.86 -2.73 0.54
C SER A 23 -2.33 -3.09 -0.86
N ALA A 24 -1.19 -3.76 -0.93
CA ALA A 24 -0.64 -4.25 -2.19
C ALA A 24 -1.58 -5.27 -2.85
N ALA A 25 -2.03 -6.25 -2.08
CA ALA A 25 -2.92 -7.30 -2.58
C ALA A 25 -4.26 -6.74 -3.09
N ALA A 26 -4.88 -5.84 -2.34
CA ALA A 26 -6.14 -5.22 -2.74
C ALA A 26 -5.99 -4.38 -4.03
N ASN A 27 -4.91 -3.61 -4.12
CA ASN A 27 -4.60 -2.82 -5.31
C ASN A 27 -4.41 -3.74 -6.53
N ASP A 28 -3.64 -4.81 -6.37
CA ASP A 28 -3.34 -5.74 -7.48
C ASP A 28 -4.58 -6.49 -7.99
N ARG A 29 -5.52 -6.83 -7.12
CA ARG A 29 -6.78 -7.44 -7.55
C ARG A 29 -7.87 -6.43 -7.90
N GLN A 30 -7.53 -5.15 -7.90
CA GLN A 30 -8.45 -4.05 -8.22
C GLN A 30 -9.67 -3.98 -7.30
N ASP A 31 -9.51 -4.38 -6.05
CA ASP A 31 -10.51 -4.22 -5.00
C ASP A 31 -10.24 -2.90 -4.27
N TYR A 32 -10.67 -1.82 -4.89
CA TYR A 32 -10.33 -0.48 -4.39
C TYR A 32 -11.16 -0.07 -3.17
N ALA A 33 -12.32 -0.67 -2.98
CA ALA A 33 -13.07 -0.52 -1.73
C ALA A 33 -12.28 -1.10 -0.55
N ALA A 34 -11.77 -2.33 -0.69
CA ALA A 34 -10.93 -2.96 0.32
C ALA A 34 -9.63 -2.18 0.54
N PHE A 35 -9.04 -1.65 -0.52
CA PHE A 35 -7.84 -0.82 -0.43
C PHE A 35 -8.10 0.44 0.42
N ALA A 36 -9.18 1.16 0.13
CA ALA A 36 -9.53 2.38 0.84
C ALA A 36 -9.87 2.13 2.32
N GLU A 37 -10.46 0.98 2.64
CA GLU A 37 -10.79 0.61 4.02
C GLU A 37 -9.57 0.43 4.92
N LEU A 38 -8.39 0.20 4.36
CA LEU A 38 -7.16 0.09 5.12
C LEU A 38 -6.66 1.44 5.64
N PHE A 39 -7.21 2.53 5.13
CA PHE A 39 -6.93 3.88 5.60
C PHE A 39 -7.92 4.28 6.69
N SER A 40 -7.52 5.23 7.53
CA SER A 40 -8.43 5.90 8.46
C SER A 40 -9.50 6.66 7.68
N ASP A 41 -10.62 7.00 8.31
CA ASP A 41 -11.70 7.76 7.67
C ASP A 41 -11.21 9.04 7.00
N ASP A 42 -10.30 9.74 7.65
CA ASP A 42 -9.65 10.96 7.15
C ASP A 42 -8.24 10.71 6.61
N GLY A 43 -7.93 9.46 6.25
CA GLY A 43 -6.62 9.07 5.75
C GLY A 43 -6.22 9.82 4.49
N VAL A 44 -4.91 9.99 4.30
CA VAL A 44 -4.36 10.71 3.16
C VAL A 44 -3.45 9.80 2.35
N MET A 45 -3.67 9.76 1.04
CA MET A 45 -2.80 9.06 0.09
C MET A 45 -2.13 10.07 -0.83
N ARG A 46 -0.79 10.15 -0.73
CA ARG A 46 0.04 10.95 -1.63
C ARG A 46 0.66 10.03 -2.65
N ARG A 47 0.18 10.10 -3.88
CA ARG A 47 0.70 9.31 -4.99
C ARG A 47 1.97 9.93 -5.55
N PRO A 48 2.76 9.21 -6.38
CA PRO A 48 3.96 9.78 -7.00
C PRO A 48 3.71 11.04 -7.81
N SER A 49 2.49 11.22 -8.31
CA SER A 49 2.07 12.42 -9.03
C SER A 49 0.61 12.75 -8.71
N GLY A 50 0.25 14.00 -8.92
CA GLY A 50 -1.09 14.51 -8.66
C GLY A 50 -1.27 15.01 -7.24
N ASP A 51 -2.45 15.57 -6.99
CA ASP A 51 -2.80 16.11 -5.68
C ASP A 51 -3.03 15.00 -4.65
N PRO A 52 -2.81 15.28 -3.36
CA PRO A 52 -3.14 14.32 -2.32
C PRO A 52 -4.63 13.94 -2.34
N LEU A 53 -4.88 12.66 -2.10
CA LEU A 53 -6.24 12.15 -1.96
C LEU A 53 -6.60 12.13 -0.48
N ARG A 54 -7.65 12.83 -0.10
CA ARG A 54 -8.05 12.99 1.30
C ARG A 54 -9.36 12.27 1.57
N GLY A 55 -9.30 11.29 2.47
CA GLY A 55 -10.43 10.47 2.87
C GLY A 55 -10.64 9.25 1.98
N ARG A 56 -11.33 8.25 2.52
CA ARG A 56 -11.55 6.97 1.86
C ARG A 56 -12.26 7.09 0.51
N GLU A 57 -13.28 7.94 0.44
CA GLU A 57 -14.05 8.10 -0.79
C GLU A 57 -13.18 8.63 -1.94
N ALA A 58 -12.36 9.65 -1.66
CA ALA A 58 -11.43 10.20 -2.65
C ALA A 58 -10.40 9.15 -3.10
N ILE A 59 -9.88 8.38 -2.15
CA ILE A 59 -8.92 7.31 -2.43
C ILE A 59 -9.55 6.24 -3.33
N GLU A 60 -10.71 5.72 -2.95
CA GLU A 60 -11.41 4.70 -3.72
C GLU A 60 -11.74 5.18 -5.14
N ASN A 61 -12.33 6.38 -5.27
CA ASN A 61 -12.73 6.93 -6.56
C ASN A 61 -11.54 7.13 -7.49
N ALA A 62 -10.43 7.66 -6.99
CA ALA A 62 -9.24 7.88 -7.81
C ALA A 62 -8.65 6.58 -8.33
N TYR A 63 -8.61 5.54 -7.51
CA TYR A 63 -8.09 4.23 -7.91
C TYR A 63 -9.06 3.50 -8.83
N ALA A 64 -10.37 3.58 -8.57
CA ALA A 64 -11.40 2.97 -9.41
C ALA A 64 -11.46 3.57 -10.82
N SER A 65 -10.95 4.78 -11.03
CA SER A 65 -10.90 5.42 -12.34
C SER A 65 -9.75 4.93 -13.23
N ARG A 66 -8.85 4.10 -12.70
CA ARG A 66 -7.71 3.56 -13.45
C ARG A 66 -8.16 2.56 -14.51
N PRO A 67 -7.39 2.39 -15.62
CA PRO A 67 -7.68 1.37 -16.61
C PRO A 67 -7.71 -0.03 -15.98
N LYS A 68 -8.74 -0.81 -16.35
CA LYS A 68 -8.96 -2.16 -15.78
C LYS A 68 -8.20 -3.26 -16.54
N ASP A 69 -7.68 -2.96 -17.70
CA ASP A 69 -6.92 -3.88 -18.55
C ASP A 69 -5.44 -3.95 -18.18
N ARG A 70 -5.08 -3.39 -17.06
CA ARG A 70 -3.71 -3.41 -16.54
C ARG A 70 -3.60 -4.39 -15.39
N ILE A 71 -2.67 -5.35 -15.52
CA ILE A 71 -2.31 -6.26 -14.44
C ILE A 71 -1.12 -5.66 -13.72
N THR A 72 -1.16 -5.65 -12.39
CA THR A 72 -0.04 -5.19 -11.57
C THR A 72 0.33 -6.21 -10.51
N ARG A 73 1.59 -6.18 -10.11
CA ARG A 73 2.06 -6.87 -8.90
C ARG A 73 2.99 -5.92 -8.17
N HIS A 74 2.58 -5.56 -6.96
CA HIS A 74 3.38 -4.77 -6.03
C HIS A 74 4.14 -5.75 -5.14
N VAL A 75 5.43 -5.87 -5.36
CA VAL A 75 6.29 -6.72 -4.53
C VAL A 75 6.88 -5.85 -3.43
N CYS A 76 6.36 -6.03 -2.22
CA CYS A 76 6.77 -5.26 -1.05
C CYS A 76 7.90 -5.99 -0.31
N SER A 77 8.92 -5.26 0.05
CA SER A 77 10.07 -5.78 0.78
C SER A 77 10.63 -4.73 1.73
N ASN A 78 11.57 -5.14 2.56
CA ASN A 78 12.24 -4.20 3.48
C ASN A 78 11.25 -3.36 4.28
N ILE A 79 10.24 -4.03 4.82
CA ILE A 79 9.19 -3.39 5.61
C ILE A 79 9.74 -3.16 7.01
N LEU A 80 9.94 -1.89 7.36
CA LEU A 80 10.41 -1.47 8.66
C LEU A 80 9.31 -0.69 9.36
N ILE A 81 8.88 -1.19 10.51
CA ILE A 81 7.85 -0.54 11.32
C ILE A 81 8.47 -0.07 12.63
N HIS A 82 8.22 1.16 12.99
CA HIS A 82 8.62 1.77 14.25
C HIS A 82 7.38 2.09 15.07
N VAL A 83 7.30 1.57 16.26
CA VAL A 83 6.18 1.81 17.18
C VAL A 83 6.48 3.08 17.97
N ASP A 84 5.66 4.12 17.78
CA ASP A 84 5.85 5.39 18.47
C ASP A 84 5.16 5.40 19.84
N SER A 85 3.98 4.78 19.92
CA SER A 85 3.18 4.66 21.14
C SER A 85 2.23 3.48 21.03
N ALA A 86 1.40 3.26 22.02
CA ALA A 86 0.36 2.23 21.96
C ALA A 86 -0.67 2.49 20.85
N ARG A 87 -0.73 3.70 20.30
CA ARG A 87 -1.76 4.12 19.35
C ARG A 87 -1.21 4.64 18.00
N THR A 88 0.10 4.79 17.88
CA THR A 88 0.73 5.34 16.66
C THR A 88 1.99 4.58 16.31
N ALA A 89 2.24 4.46 15.01
CA ALA A 89 3.44 3.87 14.46
C ALA A 89 3.73 4.51 13.10
N HIS A 90 4.95 4.34 12.61
CA HIS A 90 5.32 4.75 11.26
C HIS A 90 6.23 3.71 10.64
N GLY A 91 6.36 3.73 9.32
CA GLY A 91 7.21 2.75 8.66
C GLY A 91 7.53 3.09 7.22
N THR A 92 8.47 2.35 6.68
CA THR A 92 8.88 2.42 5.29
C THR A 92 8.83 1.05 4.65
N THR A 93 8.56 1.01 3.35
CA THR A 93 8.47 -0.23 2.57
C THR A 93 9.09 0.01 1.20
N TYR A 94 9.94 -0.90 0.73
CA TYR A 94 10.38 -0.89 -0.66
C TYR A 94 9.37 -1.63 -1.52
N VAL A 95 9.12 -1.11 -2.72
CA VAL A 95 8.11 -1.66 -3.62
C VAL A 95 8.69 -1.78 -5.01
N ALA A 96 8.63 -2.99 -5.58
CA ALA A 96 8.86 -3.18 -7.00
C ALA A 96 7.51 -3.38 -7.68
N LEU A 97 7.22 -2.54 -8.67
CA LEU A 97 5.95 -2.58 -9.40
C LEU A 97 6.17 -3.16 -10.78
N TYR A 98 5.61 -4.34 -10.98
CA TYR A 98 5.54 -5.01 -12.28
C TYR A 98 4.15 -4.78 -12.87
N SER A 99 4.07 -4.62 -14.18
CA SER A 99 2.79 -4.47 -14.86
C SER A 99 2.76 -5.23 -16.17
N ALA A 100 1.56 -5.59 -16.60
CA ALA A 100 1.31 -6.24 -17.87
C ALA A 100 -0.04 -5.78 -18.42
N ASP A 101 -0.23 -5.95 -19.72
CA ASP A 101 -1.50 -5.67 -20.37
C ASP A 101 -2.37 -6.93 -20.32
N ALA A 102 -3.54 -6.83 -19.71
CA ALA A 102 -4.48 -7.95 -19.59
C ALA A 102 -5.03 -8.40 -20.95
N SER A 103 -4.99 -7.53 -21.98
CA SER A 103 -5.42 -7.89 -23.34
C SER A 103 -4.34 -8.60 -24.16
N ALA A 104 -3.10 -8.63 -23.68
CA ALA A 104 -2.03 -9.36 -24.35
C ALA A 104 -2.22 -10.87 -24.21
N GLU A 105 -1.80 -11.63 -25.25
CA GLU A 105 -1.89 -13.08 -25.22
C GLU A 105 -0.93 -13.66 -24.18
N PRO A 106 -1.38 -14.65 -23.40
CA PRO A 106 -0.49 -15.37 -22.49
C PRO A 106 0.60 -16.13 -23.26
N ASP A 107 1.80 -16.18 -22.68
CA ASP A 107 2.92 -16.93 -23.21
C ASP A 107 2.95 -18.34 -22.57
N GLY A 108 2.19 -19.26 -23.15
CA GLY A 108 2.08 -20.64 -22.64
C GLY A 108 1.68 -20.67 -21.17
N HIS A 109 2.49 -21.37 -20.37
CA HIS A 109 2.27 -21.50 -18.92
C HIS A 109 2.81 -20.33 -18.10
N PHE A 110 3.52 -19.41 -18.74
CA PHE A 110 4.22 -18.34 -18.02
C PHE A 110 3.39 -17.07 -17.83
N GLY A 111 2.15 -17.05 -18.31
CA GLY A 111 1.29 -15.88 -18.22
C GLY A 111 1.60 -14.85 -19.30
N ARG A 112 1.27 -13.60 -19.05
CA ARG A 112 1.46 -12.51 -20.01
C ARG A 112 2.83 -11.86 -19.87
N PRO A 113 3.44 -11.41 -20.97
CA PRO A 113 4.69 -10.66 -20.90
C PRO A 113 4.50 -9.40 -20.06
N ALA A 114 5.41 -9.18 -19.11
CA ALA A 114 5.41 -7.95 -18.32
C ALA A 114 6.02 -6.80 -19.12
N ALA A 115 5.65 -5.58 -18.80
CA ALA A 115 6.31 -4.39 -19.30
C ALA A 115 7.80 -4.44 -18.97
N ALA A 116 8.65 -4.00 -19.92
CA ALA A 116 10.10 -4.01 -19.74
C ALA A 116 10.55 -3.12 -18.58
N ARG A 117 9.81 -2.03 -18.34
CA ARG A 117 10.11 -1.11 -17.24
C ARG A 117 9.49 -1.62 -15.95
N VAL A 118 10.36 -1.91 -14.98
CA VAL A 118 9.95 -2.17 -13.60
C VAL A 118 10.19 -0.88 -12.81
N LEU A 119 9.18 -0.41 -12.11
CA LEU A 119 9.28 0.79 -11.28
C LEU A 119 9.63 0.37 -9.86
N VAL A 120 10.66 0.97 -9.30
CA VAL A 120 11.06 0.73 -7.91
C VAL A 120 10.77 1.99 -7.12
N GLY A 121 9.97 1.82 -6.10
CA GLY A 121 9.56 2.93 -5.24
C GLY A 121 9.58 2.56 -3.79
N GLU A 122 9.02 3.44 -3.00
CA GLU A 122 8.87 3.21 -1.56
C GLU A 122 7.61 3.88 -1.04
N PHE A 123 7.06 3.29 0.02
CA PHE A 123 6.01 3.88 0.82
C PHE A 123 6.61 4.41 2.11
N GLU A 124 6.16 5.60 2.50
CA GLU A 124 6.33 6.12 3.85
C GLU A 124 4.94 6.18 4.46
N ASP A 125 4.72 5.40 5.51
CA ASP A 125 3.40 5.25 6.12
C ASP A 125 3.41 5.75 7.56
N ARG A 126 2.32 6.41 7.95
CA ARG A 126 1.95 6.63 9.35
C ARG A 126 0.70 5.81 9.63
N PHE A 127 0.71 5.13 10.76
CA PHE A 127 -0.38 4.25 11.19
C PHE A 127 -0.96 4.76 12.49
N GLU A 128 -2.26 4.54 12.67
CA GLU A 128 -2.94 4.87 13.92
C GLU A 128 -3.92 3.78 14.32
N LEU A 129 -4.10 3.64 15.61
CA LEU A 129 -5.11 2.75 16.17
C LEU A 129 -6.44 3.49 16.23
N THR A 130 -7.41 2.97 15.50
CA THR A 130 -8.79 3.47 15.47
C THR A 130 -9.69 2.52 16.22
N GLU A 131 -10.97 2.87 16.36
CA GLU A 131 -11.98 1.97 16.95
C GLU A 131 -12.12 0.68 16.16
N ALA A 132 -11.85 0.72 14.85
CA ALA A 132 -11.92 -0.45 13.98
C ALA A 132 -10.59 -1.22 13.89
N GLY A 133 -9.56 -0.81 14.64
CA GLY A 133 -8.23 -1.39 14.62
C GLY A 133 -7.19 -0.47 13.99
N TRP A 134 -6.01 -1.01 13.71
CA TRP A 134 -4.94 -0.25 13.07
C TRP A 134 -5.29 0.10 11.64
N ARG A 135 -4.98 1.33 11.24
CA ARG A 135 -5.24 1.85 9.90
C ARG A 135 -4.07 2.72 9.42
N ILE A 136 -3.97 2.89 8.12
CA ILE A 136 -3.02 3.84 7.54
C ILE A 136 -3.60 5.24 7.69
N ALA A 137 -2.95 6.10 8.46
CA ALA A 137 -3.36 7.49 8.62
C ALA A 137 -2.89 8.33 7.43
N GLU A 138 -1.69 8.06 6.94
CA GLU A 138 -1.14 8.75 5.78
C GLU A 138 -0.12 7.85 5.10
N ARG A 139 -0.18 7.80 3.78
CA ARG A 139 0.82 7.15 2.95
C ARG A 139 1.37 8.14 1.93
N SER A 140 2.69 8.17 1.81
CA SER A 140 3.37 8.82 0.69
C SER A 140 4.04 7.74 -0.14
N ALA A 141 3.71 7.69 -1.43
CA ALA A 141 4.32 6.76 -2.38
C ALA A 141 5.14 7.56 -3.38
N ARG A 142 6.37 7.12 -3.63
CA ARG A 142 7.25 7.77 -4.61
C ARG A 142 8.04 6.72 -5.36
N PHE A 143 8.43 7.05 -6.60
CA PHE A 143 9.36 6.24 -7.35
C PHE A 143 10.79 6.72 -7.08
N VAL A 144 11.71 5.76 -7.00
CA VAL A 144 13.13 6.01 -6.75
C VAL A 144 13.95 5.76 -8.02
N MET A 145 13.61 4.70 -8.75
CA MET A 145 14.32 4.30 -9.97
C MET A 145 13.44 3.40 -10.83
N HIS A 146 13.89 3.13 -12.03
CA HIS A 146 13.25 2.14 -12.91
C HIS A 146 14.31 1.42 -13.77
N THR A 147 13.95 0.27 -14.28
CA THR A 147 14.77 -0.45 -15.26
C THR A 147 14.73 0.18 -16.63
#